data_19b98b6598ccd983b4be5cf47d6c221e
#
_entry.id   19b98b6598ccd983b4be5cf47d6c221e
#
_cell.length_a   1.000
_cell.length_b   1.000
_cell.length_c   1.000
_cell.angle_alpha   90.00
_cell.angle_beta   90.00
_cell.angle_gamma   90.00
#
_symmetry.space_group_name_H-M   'P 1'
#
loop_
_entity.id
_entity.type
_entity.pdbx_description
1 polymer ?
#
loop_
_entity_poly.entity_id
_entity_poly.type
_entity_poly.pdbx_seq_one_letter_code
_entity_poly.pdbx_strand_id
1 'polypeptide(L)'
;FQKRGSRGKALLNILENAFQSEVIMLPWDRDEYFGHSDGIIHYAGNNRLLITNYQDFNPALAKKYLKILKQHFEVFPLSYNVTRSHQCSWAYINYLQIGHFLFVPQLGISEDEQALQQIATANPDCKVIGITSMEAVRKGGALNCISWNITSR
;
A
#
# COMPACT_ATOMS: atom_id res chain seq x y z
N PHE A 1 -15.13 15.30 2.19
CA PHE A 1 -14.84 15.77 0.81
C PHE A 1 -14.85 17.30 0.81
N GLN A 2 -13.68 17.94 0.83
CA GLN A 2 -13.61 19.37 0.55
C GLN A 2 -14.17 19.65 -0.84
N LYS A 3 -15.01 20.69 -1.00
CA LYS A 3 -15.51 21.14 -2.31
C LYS A 3 -14.31 21.38 -3.20
N ARG A 4 -14.09 20.51 -4.18
CA ARG A 4 -13.04 20.67 -5.19
C ARG A 4 -13.33 21.96 -5.94
N GLY A 5 -12.42 22.93 -5.85
CA GLY A 5 -12.47 24.11 -6.70
C GLY A 5 -12.37 23.70 -8.17
N SER A 6 -12.74 24.59 -9.07
CA SER A 6 -12.72 24.36 -10.53
C SER A 6 -11.38 23.78 -11.04
N ARG A 7 -10.26 24.22 -10.46
CA ARG A 7 -8.90 23.71 -10.78
C ARG A 7 -8.71 22.24 -10.44
N GLY A 8 -9.24 21.76 -9.30
CA GLY A 8 -9.11 20.36 -8.91
C GLY A 8 -9.90 19.42 -9.81
N LYS A 9 -11.06 19.85 -10.30
CA LYS A 9 -11.84 19.08 -11.28
C LYS A 9 -11.13 19.03 -12.65
N ALA A 10 -10.56 20.15 -13.10
CA ALA A 10 -9.83 20.19 -14.34
C ALA A 10 -8.59 19.26 -14.32
N LEU A 11 -7.82 19.27 -13.24
CA LEU A 11 -6.69 18.36 -13.07
C LEU A 11 -7.13 16.89 -13.10
N LEU A 12 -8.22 16.55 -12.39
CA LEU A 12 -8.74 15.19 -12.37
C LEU A 12 -9.09 14.72 -13.79
N ASN A 13 -9.83 15.53 -14.55
CA ASN A 13 -10.19 15.21 -15.93
C ASN A 13 -8.96 15.02 -16.82
N ILE A 14 -7.90 15.82 -16.63
CA ILE A 14 -6.64 15.66 -17.37
C ILE A 14 -6.00 14.31 -17.06
N LEU A 15 -5.94 13.92 -15.78
CA LEU A 15 -5.37 12.64 -15.36
C LEU A 15 -6.18 11.46 -15.88
N GLU A 16 -7.50 11.50 -15.75
CA GLU A 16 -8.41 10.45 -16.22
C GLU A 16 -8.31 10.27 -17.74
N ASN A 17 -8.22 11.37 -18.50
CA ASN A 17 -8.00 11.31 -19.93
C ASN A 17 -6.61 10.78 -20.31
N ALA A 18 -5.56 11.18 -19.59
CA ALA A 18 -4.21 10.73 -19.86
C ALA A 18 -4.01 9.24 -19.57
N PHE A 19 -4.60 8.75 -18.48
CA PHE A 19 -4.51 7.34 -18.07
C PHE A 19 -5.61 6.45 -18.68
N GLN A 20 -6.60 7.04 -19.36
CA GLN A 20 -7.79 6.33 -19.86
C GLN A 20 -8.46 5.47 -18.76
N SER A 21 -8.51 5.99 -17.54
CA SER A 21 -8.98 5.28 -16.35
C SER A 21 -9.57 6.26 -15.34
N GLU A 22 -10.49 5.78 -14.52
CA GLU A 22 -10.99 6.51 -13.37
C GLU A 22 -9.86 6.74 -12.35
N VAL A 23 -9.78 7.95 -11.81
CA VAL A 23 -8.83 8.31 -10.76
C VAL A 23 -9.53 8.36 -9.40
N ILE A 24 -9.21 7.40 -8.54
CA ILE A 24 -9.73 7.33 -7.18
C ILE A 24 -8.90 8.22 -6.26
N MET A 25 -9.51 9.30 -5.78
CA MET A 25 -8.84 10.23 -4.87
C MET A 25 -8.95 9.77 -3.42
N LEU A 26 -7.81 9.54 -2.79
CA LEU A 26 -7.73 9.24 -1.36
C LEU A 26 -7.66 10.53 -0.52
N PRO A 27 -8.15 10.50 0.74
CA PRO A 27 -7.91 11.57 1.69
C PRO A 27 -6.41 11.77 1.90
N TRP A 28 -5.99 13.01 2.01
CA TRP A 28 -4.60 13.30 2.31
C TRP A 28 -4.25 12.92 3.75
N ASP A 29 -3.20 12.14 3.91
CA ASP A 29 -2.54 11.93 5.19
C ASP A 29 -1.58 13.09 5.44
N ARG A 30 -1.85 13.89 6.47
CA ARG A 30 -1.02 15.06 6.81
C ARG A 30 0.29 14.67 7.49
N ASP A 31 0.34 13.48 8.04
CA ASP A 31 1.51 12.94 8.75
C ASP A 31 2.48 12.26 7.78
N GLU A 32 2.04 11.99 6.53
CA GLU A 32 2.86 11.51 5.44
C GLU A 32 3.30 12.69 4.56
N TYR A 33 4.57 13.06 4.71
CA TYR A 33 5.12 14.30 4.14
C TYR A 33 5.14 14.33 2.60
N PHE A 34 5.42 13.19 1.97
CA PHE A 34 5.62 13.12 0.52
C PHE A 34 4.36 12.76 -0.27
N GLY A 35 3.31 12.30 0.39
CA GLY A 35 2.06 11.86 -0.25
C GLY A 35 2.22 10.53 -1.02
N HIS A 36 3.08 9.63 -0.55
CA HIS A 36 3.37 8.34 -1.18
C HIS A 36 2.20 7.36 -1.03
N SER A 37 1.44 7.16 -2.11
CA SER A 37 0.31 6.21 -2.09
C SER A 37 0.76 4.74 -2.04
N ASP A 38 1.96 4.42 -2.52
CA ASP A 38 2.57 3.08 -2.48
C ASP A 38 3.02 2.65 -1.08
N GLY A 39 3.07 3.57 -0.11
CA GLY A 39 3.16 3.29 1.31
C GLY A 39 1.80 3.14 2.01
N ILE A 40 0.69 3.45 1.32
CA ILE A 40 -0.67 3.38 1.87
C ILE A 40 -1.39 2.14 1.35
N ILE A 41 -1.32 1.88 0.05
CA ILE A 41 -2.05 0.83 -0.67
C ILE A 41 -1.17 0.07 -1.65
N HIS A 42 -1.51 -1.19 -1.91
CA HIS A 42 -0.89 -2.01 -2.93
C HIS A 42 -1.94 -2.88 -3.63
N TYR A 43 -1.95 -2.88 -4.96
CA TYR A 43 -2.88 -3.72 -5.73
C TYR A 43 -2.35 -5.15 -5.81
N ALA A 44 -3.12 -6.10 -5.28
CA ALA A 44 -2.75 -7.51 -5.19
C ALA A 44 -3.30 -8.38 -6.34
N GLY A 45 -3.84 -7.75 -7.40
CA GLY A 45 -4.50 -8.47 -8.50
C GLY A 45 -5.92 -8.91 -8.16
N ASN A 46 -6.67 -9.38 -9.19
CA ASN A 46 -8.03 -9.93 -9.02
C ASN A 46 -8.97 -9.06 -8.18
N ASN A 47 -8.94 -7.74 -8.39
CA ASN A 47 -9.74 -6.75 -7.66
C ASN A 47 -9.44 -6.67 -6.15
N ARG A 48 -8.29 -7.17 -5.68
CA ARG A 48 -7.83 -7.14 -4.29
C ARG A 48 -6.85 -6.02 -4.05
N LEU A 49 -7.00 -5.34 -2.93
CA LEU A 49 -6.17 -4.22 -2.52
C LEU A 49 -5.72 -4.38 -1.06
N LEU A 50 -4.42 -4.39 -0.84
CA LEU A 50 -3.85 -4.29 0.50
C LEU A 50 -3.83 -2.82 0.93
N ILE A 51 -4.08 -2.57 2.22
CA ILE A 51 -3.86 -1.27 2.86
C ILE A 51 -3.00 -1.49 4.10
N THR A 52 -2.03 -0.61 4.32
CA THR A 52 -1.18 -0.68 5.50
C THR A 52 -1.99 -0.51 6.80
N ASN A 53 -1.37 -0.79 7.92
CA ASN A 53 -2.01 -0.91 9.24
C ASN A 53 -2.52 0.42 9.84
N TYR A 54 -3.16 1.27 9.05
CA TYR A 54 -3.76 2.53 9.53
C TYR A 54 -4.72 2.36 10.70
N GLN A 55 -5.36 1.19 10.84
CA GLN A 55 -6.25 0.92 11.97
C GLN A 55 -5.53 0.95 13.32
N ASP A 56 -4.23 0.64 13.34
CA ASP A 56 -3.43 0.54 14.55
C ASP A 56 -2.95 1.93 15.04
N PHE A 57 -2.73 2.89 14.14
CA PHE A 57 -2.18 4.21 14.51
C PHE A 57 -3.05 5.42 14.13
N ASN A 58 -3.91 5.32 13.09
CA ASN A 58 -4.85 6.40 12.72
C ASN A 58 -6.20 5.83 12.27
N PRO A 59 -7.03 5.31 13.22
CA PRO A 59 -8.32 4.66 12.91
C PRO A 59 -9.30 5.58 12.18
N ALA A 60 -9.24 6.89 12.44
CA ALA A 60 -10.11 7.86 11.80
C ALA A 60 -9.82 8.01 10.31
N LEU A 61 -8.54 7.99 9.93
CA LEU A 61 -8.10 8.02 8.53
C LEU A 61 -8.33 6.67 7.85
N ALA A 62 -8.04 5.55 8.56
CA ALA A 62 -8.36 4.20 8.11
C ALA A 62 -9.82 4.06 7.68
N LYS A 63 -10.76 4.54 8.50
CA LYS A 63 -12.19 4.52 8.16
C LYS A 63 -12.51 5.29 6.88
N LYS A 64 -11.84 6.42 6.64
CA LYS A 64 -12.06 7.21 5.41
C LYS A 64 -11.52 6.47 4.18
N TYR A 65 -10.32 5.88 4.26
CA TYR A 65 -9.74 5.08 3.19
C TYR A 65 -10.64 3.88 2.86
N LEU A 66 -11.00 3.09 3.86
CA LEU A 66 -11.84 1.92 3.68
C LEU A 66 -13.21 2.26 3.08
N LYS A 67 -13.81 3.39 3.48
CA LYS A 67 -15.10 3.83 2.90
C LYS A 67 -15.01 4.09 1.40
N ILE A 68 -13.88 4.59 0.90
CA ILE A 68 -13.67 4.87 -0.52
C ILE A 68 -13.27 3.58 -1.25
N LEU A 69 -12.23 2.91 -0.75
CA LEU A 69 -11.62 1.79 -1.45
C LEU A 69 -12.56 0.57 -1.58
N LYS A 70 -13.38 0.29 -0.57
CA LYS A 70 -14.38 -0.80 -0.62
C LYS A 70 -15.50 -0.61 -1.63
N GLN A 71 -15.63 0.56 -2.25
CA GLN A 71 -16.55 0.78 -3.37
C GLN A 71 -16.01 0.21 -4.69
N HIS A 72 -14.70 -0.01 -4.77
CA HIS A 72 -14.00 -0.40 -5.99
C HIS A 72 -13.26 -1.73 -5.86
N PHE A 73 -12.86 -2.13 -4.63
CA PHE A 73 -11.97 -3.28 -4.38
C PHE A 73 -12.42 -4.12 -3.19
N GLU A 74 -12.03 -5.38 -3.21
CA GLU A 74 -11.92 -6.20 -2.00
C GLU A 74 -10.67 -5.75 -1.24
N VAL A 75 -10.85 -5.16 -0.05
CA VAL A 75 -9.77 -4.49 0.69
C VAL A 75 -9.31 -5.33 1.87
N PHE A 76 -8.02 -5.59 1.94
CA PHE A 76 -7.32 -6.34 2.99
C PHE A 76 -6.47 -5.39 3.84
N PRO A 77 -6.98 -4.89 4.99
CA PRO A 77 -6.18 -4.09 5.90
C PRO A 77 -5.17 -4.98 6.63
N LEU A 78 -3.90 -4.60 6.60
CA LEU A 78 -2.92 -5.20 7.48
C LEU A 78 -3.15 -4.72 8.93
N SER A 79 -2.92 -5.59 9.90
CA SER A 79 -3.09 -5.31 11.33
C SER A 79 -2.16 -6.21 12.14
N TYR A 80 -1.57 -5.71 13.21
CA TYR A 80 -0.55 -6.42 13.96
C TYR A 80 -0.91 -6.52 15.44
N ASN A 81 -0.98 -7.75 15.95
CA ASN A 81 -1.18 -8.03 17.36
C ASN A 81 0.19 -8.11 18.06
N VAL A 82 0.76 -6.96 18.37
CA VAL A 82 2.04 -6.83 19.04
C VAL A 82 1.93 -5.87 20.22
N THR A 83 2.80 -6.05 21.25
CA THR A 83 2.77 -5.26 22.50
C THR A 83 3.01 -3.77 22.25
N ARG A 84 3.73 -3.43 21.19
CA ARG A 84 3.89 -2.07 20.69
C ARG A 84 3.49 -2.09 19.22
N SER A 85 2.28 -1.65 18.94
CA SER A 85 1.92 -1.28 17.58
C SER A 85 2.83 -0.14 17.17
N HIS A 86 3.83 -0.46 16.39
CA HIS A 86 4.71 0.54 15.85
C HIS A 86 3.95 1.35 14.79
N GLN A 87 4.40 2.59 14.65
CA GLN A 87 4.07 3.51 13.58
C GLN A 87 3.92 2.78 12.26
N CYS A 88 3.24 3.41 11.33
CA CYS A 88 3.00 2.96 9.98
C CYS A 88 4.00 1.93 9.45
N SER A 89 3.61 0.68 9.34
CA SER A 89 4.42 -0.39 8.77
C SER A 89 4.29 -0.43 7.24
N TRP A 90 4.41 0.74 6.60
CA TRP A 90 4.29 0.92 5.16
C TRP A 90 5.20 0.03 4.33
N ALA A 91 6.34 -0.36 4.88
CA ALA A 91 7.35 -1.13 4.16
C ALA A 91 6.83 -2.47 3.66
N TYR A 92 5.95 -3.14 4.41
CA TYR A 92 5.46 -4.46 4.04
C TYR A 92 4.64 -4.47 2.76
N ILE A 93 3.83 -3.44 2.51
CA ILE A 93 3.05 -3.36 1.26
C ILE A 93 3.86 -2.81 0.09
N ASN A 94 5.06 -2.31 0.34
CA ASN A 94 6.00 -1.87 -0.68
C ASN A 94 6.91 -3.04 -1.12
N TYR A 95 6.29 -4.20 -1.37
CA TYR A 95 6.96 -5.40 -1.83
C TYR A 95 7.18 -5.38 -3.35
N LEU A 96 8.15 -6.18 -3.81
CA LEU A 96 8.41 -6.43 -5.23
C LEU A 96 7.70 -7.70 -5.66
N GLN A 97 6.93 -7.64 -6.74
CA GLN A 97 6.36 -8.81 -7.38
C GLN A 97 7.09 -9.15 -8.68
N ILE A 98 7.49 -10.42 -8.82
CA ILE A 98 8.04 -10.97 -10.07
C ILE A 98 7.30 -12.26 -10.39
N GLY A 99 6.41 -12.22 -11.39
CA GLY A 99 5.54 -13.35 -11.70
C GLY A 99 4.67 -13.73 -10.51
N HIS A 100 4.80 -14.96 -10.03
CA HIS A 100 4.09 -15.48 -8.86
C HIS A 100 4.89 -15.40 -7.54
N PHE A 101 6.05 -14.74 -7.54
CA PHE A 101 6.84 -14.50 -6.34
C PHE A 101 6.62 -13.09 -5.81
N LEU A 102 6.36 -12.98 -4.50
CA LEU A 102 6.29 -11.71 -3.78
C LEU A 102 7.47 -11.64 -2.82
N PHE A 103 8.38 -10.72 -3.08
CA PHE A 103 9.51 -10.43 -2.21
C PHE A 103 9.09 -9.33 -1.24
N VAL A 104 8.83 -9.70 0.02
CA VAL A 104 8.28 -8.81 1.04
C VAL A 104 9.39 -8.36 1.99
N PRO A 105 9.52 -7.06 2.26
CA PRO A 105 10.48 -6.56 3.22
C PRO A 105 10.30 -7.19 4.60
N GLN A 106 11.39 -7.63 5.22
CA GLN A 106 11.45 -7.99 6.64
C GLN A 106 12.32 -6.97 7.38
N LEU A 107 11.83 -6.52 8.53
CA LEU A 107 12.42 -5.44 9.31
C LEU A 107 13.15 -5.93 10.57
N GLY A 108 13.08 -7.24 10.86
CA GLY A 108 13.63 -7.83 12.07
C GLY A 108 12.81 -7.49 13.33
N ILE A 109 11.50 -7.31 13.17
CA ILE A 109 10.57 -6.96 14.26
C ILE A 109 9.43 -7.97 14.38
N SER A 110 8.67 -7.87 15.45
CA SER A 110 7.59 -8.82 15.78
C SER A 110 6.43 -8.88 14.79
N GLU A 111 6.28 -7.86 13.97
CA GLU A 111 5.25 -7.76 12.93
C GLU A 111 5.57 -8.57 11.67
N ASP A 112 6.84 -8.89 11.41
CA ASP A 112 7.30 -9.50 10.15
C ASP A 112 6.51 -10.74 9.76
N GLU A 113 6.35 -11.69 10.68
CA GLU A 113 5.67 -12.96 10.41
C GLU A 113 4.18 -12.74 10.10
N GLN A 114 3.51 -11.86 10.87
CA GLN A 114 2.11 -11.53 10.66
C GLN A 114 1.90 -10.81 9.33
N ALA A 115 2.83 -9.93 8.94
CA ALA A 115 2.79 -9.25 7.66
C ALA A 115 2.90 -10.24 6.48
N LEU A 116 3.89 -11.13 6.51
CA LEU A 116 4.07 -12.16 5.48
C LEU A 116 2.84 -13.05 5.34
N GLN A 117 2.25 -13.48 6.45
CA GLN A 117 1.06 -14.33 6.46
C GLN A 117 -0.17 -13.62 5.89
N GLN A 118 -0.41 -12.36 6.26
CA GLN A 118 -1.54 -11.58 5.76
C GLN A 118 -1.39 -11.28 4.26
N ILE A 119 -0.17 -10.96 3.79
CA ILE A 119 0.11 -10.76 2.37
C ILE A 119 -0.09 -12.06 1.59
N ALA A 120 0.33 -13.21 2.12
CA ALA A 120 0.09 -14.52 1.50
C ALA A 120 -1.42 -14.82 1.41
N THR A 121 -2.18 -14.51 2.44
CA THR A 121 -3.65 -14.69 2.45
C THR A 121 -4.33 -13.84 1.37
N ALA A 122 -3.88 -12.60 1.17
CA ALA A 122 -4.41 -11.72 0.12
C ALA A 122 -3.97 -12.15 -1.30
N ASN A 123 -2.91 -12.95 -1.42
CA ASN A 123 -2.33 -13.39 -2.69
C ASN A 123 -2.16 -14.93 -2.74
N PRO A 124 -3.25 -15.71 -2.72
CA PRO A 124 -3.18 -17.17 -2.56
C PRO A 124 -2.45 -17.89 -3.70
N ASP A 125 -2.36 -17.26 -4.88
CA ASP A 125 -1.70 -17.81 -6.06
C ASP A 125 -0.21 -17.46 -6.13
N CYS A 126 0.31 -16.74 -5.12
CA CYS A 126 1.68 -16.25 -5.08
C CYS A 126 2.48 -16.92 -3.94
N LYS A 127 3.78 -17.05 -4.15
CA LYS A 127 4.74 -17.47 -3.14
C LYS A 127 5.37 -16.24 -2.48
N VAL A 128 5.11 -16.05 -1.21
CA VAL A 128 5.68 -14.96 -0.41
C VAL A 128 7.07 -15.36 0.11
N ILE A 129 8.05 -14.47 -0.06
CA ILE A 129 9.44 -14.63 0.37
C ILE A 129 9.85 -13.37 1.12
N GLY A 130 10.20 -13.52 2.40
CA GLY A 130 10.71 -12.42 3.20
C GLY A 130 12.15 -12.06 2.83
N ILE A 131 12.44 -10.77 2.70
CA ILE A 131 13.77 -10.24 2.39
C ILE A 131 14.18 -9.22 3.47
N THR A 132 15.29 -9.46 4.13
CA THR A 132 15.83 -8.51 5.11
C THR A 132 16.07 -7.16 4.47
N SER A 133 15.38 -6.12 4.92
CA SER A 133 15.30 -4.83 4.23
C SER A 133 15.40 -3.60 5.15
N MET A 134 15.68 -3.79 6.44
CA MET A 134 15.71 -2.69 7.42
C MET A 134 16.63 -1.54 6.98
N GLU A 135 17.79 -1.85 6.40
CA GLU A 135 18.74 -0.82 5.97
C GLU A 135 18.19 0.05 4.83
N ALA A 136 17.48 -0.54 3.87
CA ALA A 136 16.82 0.20 2.80
C ALA A 136 15.66 1.06 3.36
N VAL A 137 14.84 0.47 4.23
CA VAL A 137 13.68 1.14 4.83
C VAL A 137 14.09 2.36 5.67
N ARG A 138 15.20 2.28 6.40
CA ARG A 138 15.77 3.43 7.13
C ARG A 138 16.18 4.59 6.23
N LYS A 139 16.44 4.32 4.95
CA LYS A 139 16.76 5.32 3.92
C LYS A 139 15.53 5.83 3.17
N GLY A 140 14.33 5.41 3.58
CA GLY A 140 13.07 5.91 3.03
C GLY A 140 12.55 5.16 1.81
N GLY A 141 13.08 3.97 1.50
CA GLY A 141 12.60 3.11 0.40
C GLY A 141 12.51 1.65 0.81
N ALA A 142 11.65 0.86 0.16
CA ALA A 142 11.62 -0.57 0.28
C ALA A 142 11.74 -1.24 -1.10
N LEU A 143 11.42 -2.52 -1.22
CA LEU A 143 11.78 -3.30 -2.42
C LEU A 143 11.12 -2.79 -3.71
N ASN A 144 9.87 -2.31 -3.65
CA ASN A 144 9.23 -1.69 -4.81
C ASN A 144 9.91 -0.37 -5.21
N CYS A 145 10.26 0.47 -4.24
CA CYS A 145 10.88 1.78 -4.52
C CYS A 145 12.26 1.69 -5.17
N ILE A 146 13.01 0.61 -4.92
CA ILE A 146 14.39 0.42 -5.41
C ILE A 146 14.48 -0.55 -6.58
N SER A 147 13.35 -0.95 -7.15
CA SER A 147 13.29 -1.92 -8.24
C SER A 147 12.49 -1.40 -9.43
N TRP A 148 12.73 -2.00 -10.58
CA TRP A 148 11.97 -1.75 -11.80
C TRP A 148 11.85 -3.05 -12.59
N ASN A 149 10.61 -3.43 -12.92
CA ASN A 149 10.35 -4.60 -13.76
C ASN A 149 10.44 -4.24 -15.23
N ILE A 150 11.28 -4.95 -15.95
CA ILE A 150 11.39 -4.85 -17.42
C ILE A 150 10.83 -6.14 -18.01
N THR A 151 9.75 -6.02 -18.77
CA THR A 151 9.21 -7.15 -19.56
C THR A 151 9.85 -7.15 -20.94
N SER A 152 10.50 -8.25 -21.32
CA SER A 152 10.87 -8.48 -22.73
C SER A 152 9.59 -8.70 -23.56
N ARG A 153 9.50 -8.02 -24.67
CA ARG A 153 8.45 -8.28 -25.68
C ARG A 153 8.75 -9.55 -26.44
#